data_962ea2c79ddf79d8272039177dca9336
#
_entry.id   962ea2c79ddf79d8272039177dca9336
#
_cell.length_a   1.000
_cell.length_b   1.000
_cell.length_c   1.000
_cell.angle_alpha   90.00
_cell.angle_beta   90.00
_cell.angle_gamma   90.00
#
_symmetry.space_group_name_H-M   'P 1'
#
loop_
_entity.id
_entity.type
_entity.pdbx_description
1 polymer ?
#
loop_
_entity_poly.entity_id
_entity_poly.type
_entity_poly.pdbx_seq_one_letter_code
_entity_poly.pdbx_strand_id
1 'polypeptide(L)'
;MDRYPRSDSIVQGRTGLQTYMAQVYGWMTVGLLLTAFIAWFAANTPAVMMFVFSSKITFFGLIIAQLALVFVLSGMVQRLSAGMATTLFMLYSALTGLTLSSIFIAYTYSSIASTFVVTGGMFGAMSLYGYTTKRDLSGFGSMLFKGLIGIVLASLVNLWLKSEALMWAVTYIGVVLFVGLTAYDTQKLKNIGEQIDTRDSATLRKYSILGALTLYLDFINLFLMLLRIMGNRR
;
A
#
# COMPACT_ATOMS: atom_id res chain seq x y z
N MET A 1 -13.53 -46.36 12.55
CA MET A 1 -12.11 -45.89 12.63
C MET A 1 -12.11 -44.41 12.35
N ASP A 2 -12.22 -43.63 13.41
CA ASP A 2 -12.31 -42.19 13.35
C ASP A 2 -10.94 -41.60 13.08
N ARG A 3 -10.76 -41.03 11.89
CA ARG A 3 -9.56 -40.25 11.57
C ARG A 3 -9.71 -38.84 12.16
N TYR A 4 -9.30 -38.66 13.39
CA TYR A 4 -9.02 -37.33 13.91
C TYR A 4 -7.95 -36.66 13.03
N PRO A 5 -8.18 -35.45 12.52
CA PRO A 5 -7.13 -34.72 11.82
C PRO A 5 -5.94 -34.58 12.78
N ARG A 6 -4.78 -35.04 12.34
CA ARG A 6 -3.56 -35.03 13.16
C ARG A 6 -3.28 -33.59 13.61
N SER A 7 -3.02 -33.43 14.91
CA SER A 7 -2.60 -32.13 15.50
C SER A 7 -1.50 -31.43 14.69
N ASP A 8 -0.65 -32.20 14.06
CA ASP A 8 0.45 -31.73 13.22
C ASP A 8 -0.01 -30.90 11.99
N SER A 9 -1.15 -31.24 11.38
CA SER A 9 -1.67 -30.49 10.22
C SER A 9 -2.22 -29.12 10.61
N ILE A 10 -2.81 -29.01 11.80
CA ILE A 10 -3.34 -27.74 12.34
C ILE A 10 -2.18 -26.84 12.77
N VAL A 11 -1.15 -27.39 13.39
CA VAL A 11 0.06 -26.65 13.80
C VAL A 11 0.81 -26.15 12.58
N GLN A 12 0.97 -26.97 11.53
CA GLN A 12 1.63 -26.56 10.29
C GLN A 12 0.87 -25.44 9.57
N GLY A 13 -0.46 -25.47 9.51
CA GLY A 13 -1.26 -24.41 8.89
C GLY A 13 -1.11 -23.05 9.63
N ARG A 14 -1.10 -23.07 10.96
CA ARG A 14 -0.90 -21.85 11.77
C ARG A 14 0.49 -21.24 11.59
N THR A 15 1.53 -22.05 11.58
CA THR A 15 2.91 -21.62 11.36
C THR A 15 3.07 -21.04 9.95
N GLY A 16 2.44 -21.65 8.96
CA GLY A 16 2.45 -21.17 7.57
C GLY A 16 1.84 -19.80 7.40
N LEU A 17 0.64 -19.59 7.96
CA LEU A 17 -0.03 -18.29 7.95
C LEU A 17 0.83 -17.20 8.62
N GLN A 18 1.40 -17.49 9.79
CA GLN A 18 2.26 -16.54 10.50
C GLN A 18 3.47 -16.14 9.67
N THR A 19 4.14 -17.12 9.03
CA THR A 19 5.29 -16.87 8.16
C THR A 19 4.90 -16.00 6.96
N TYR A 20 3.77 -16.30 6.31
CA TYR A 20 3.27 -15.51 5.20
C TYR A 20 2.98 -14.05 5.62
N MET A 21 2.21 -13.85 6.67
CA MET A 21 1.87 -12.50 7.14
C MET A 21 3.10 -11.71 7.60
N ALA A 22 4.05 -12.37 8.28
CA ALA A 22 5.31 -11.75 8.66
C ALA A 22 6.12 -11.28 7.43
N GLN A 23 6.15 -12.07 6.36
CA GLN A 23 6.79 -11.68 5.11
C GLN A 23 6.05 -10.52 4.43
N VAL A 24 4.71 -10.54 4.41
CA VAL A 24 3.89 -9.42 3.85
C VAL A 24 4.23 -8.11 4.55
N TYR A 25 4.15 -8.05 5.87
CA TYR A 25 4.47 -6.83 6.63
C TYR A 25 5.96 -6.47 6.54
N GLY A 26 6.84 -7.46 6.53
CA GLY A 26 8.27 -7.25 6.36
C GLY A 26 8.60 -6.55 5.03
N TRP A 27 8.10 -7.08 3.91
CA TRP A 27 8.30 -6.46 2.60
C TRP A 27 7.63 -5.09 2.48
N MET A 28 6.42 -4.92 3.02
CA MET A 28 5.76 -3.62 3.09
C MET A 28 6.64 -2.59 3.83
N THR A 29 7.19 -2.97 4.98
CA THR A 29 8.08 -2.10 5.76
C THR A 29 9.33 -1.73 4.96
N VAL A 30 9.97 -2.70 4.31
CA VAL A 30 11.13 -2.44 3.43
C VAL A 30 10.75 -1.46 2.31
N GLY A 31 9.59 -1.66 1.67
CA GLY A 31 9.09 -0.74 0.63
C GLY A 31 8.86 0.67 1.16
N LEU A 32 8.22 0.82 2.33
CA LEU A 32 7.98 2.13 2.97
C LEU A 32 9.28 2.84 3.35
N LEU A 33 10.26 2.11 3.91
CA LEU A 33 11.57 2.66 4.26
C LEU A 33 12.33 3.12 3.02
N LEU A 34 12.31 2.33 1.94
CA LEU A 34 12.91 2.71 0.68
C LEU A 34 12.24 3.97 0.10
N THR A 35 10.90 4.02 0.10
CA THR A 35 10.15 5.19 -0.34
C THR A 35 10.50 6.44 0.47
N ALA A 36 10.55 6.33 1.79
CA ALA A 36 10.90 7.45 2.67
C ALA A 36 12.34 7.93 2.44
N PHE A 37 13.29 7.00 2.30
CA PHE A 37 14.69 7.31 2.02
C PHE A 37 14.86 8.04 0.67
N ILE A 38 14.26 7.48 -0.40
CA ILE A 38 14.34 8.08 -1.75
C ILE A 38 13.64 9.45 -1.78
N ALA A 39 12.50 9.59 -1.12
CA ALA A 39 11.79 10.86 -1.05
C ALA A 39 12.61 11.94 -0.33
N TRP A 40 13.21 11.58 0.80
CA TRP A 40 14.10 12.46 1.55
C TRP A 40 15.37 12.82 0.75
N PHE A 41 16.02 11.83 0.14
CA PHE A 41 17.22 12.04 -0.68
C PHE A 41 16.92 12.96 -1.87
N ALA A 42 15.84 12.68 -2.61
CA ALA A 42 15.44 13.49 -3.76
C ALA A 42 15.11 14.93 -3.35
N ALA A 43 14.38 15.14 -2.24
CA ALA A 43 14.05 16.46 -1.74
C ALA A 43 15.29 17.30 -1.34
N ASN A 44 16.38 16.65 -0.92
CA ASN A 44 17.63 17.31 -0.56
C ASN A 44 18.66 17.38 -1.72
N THR A 45 18.29 16.91 -2.92
CA THR A 45 19.17 16.90 -4.10
C THR A 45 18.56 17.74 -5.22
N PRO A 46 18.98 19.00 -5.42
CA PRO A 46 18.37 19.91 -6.40
C PRO A 46 18.32 19.35 -7.82
N ALA A 47 19.36 18.64 -8.25
CA ALA A 47 19.40 18.02 -9.57
C ALA A 47 18.29 16.98 -9.76
N VAL A 48 18.00 16.16 -8.75
CA VAL A 48 16.91 15.17 -8.78
C VAL A 48 15.55 15.87 -8.81
N MET A 49 15.36 16.90 -7.98
CA MET A 49 14.13 17.68 -7.96
C MET A 49 13.89 18.37 -9.31
N MET A 50 14.91 18.98 -9.91
CA MET A 50 14.79 19.52 -11.25
C MET A 50 14.42 18.44 -12.27
N PHE A 51 15.06 17.28 -12.25
CA PHE A 51 14.74 16.19 -13.17
C PHE A 51 13.27 15.73 -13.05
N VAL A 52 12.78 15.56 -11.84
CA VAL A 52 11.40 15.05 -11.58
C VAL A 52 10.32 16.09 -11.90
N PHE A 53 10.54 17.37 -11.54
CA PHE A 53 9.49 18.40 -11.56
C PHE A 53 9.65 19.49 -12.62
N SER A 54 10.78 19.56 -13.34
CA SER A 54 10.98 20.55 -14.40
C SER A 54 10.09 20.31 -15.62
N SER A 55 9.75 19.05 -15.89
CA SER A 55 8.93 18.67 -17.03
C SER A 55 7.65 17.94 -16.58
N LYS A 56 6.51 18.43 -17.06
CA LYS A 56 5.23 17.70 -16.90
C LYS A 56 5.31 16.28 -17.47
N ILE A 57 6.04 16.11 -18.57
CA ILE A 57 6.21 14.80 -19.24
C ILE A 57 6.94 13.83 -18.30
N THR A 58 8.03 14.26 -17.66
CA THR A 58 8.77 13.42 -16.69
C THR A 58 7.88 13.03 -15.52
N PHE A 59 7.17 14.00 -14.93
CA PHE A 59 6.30 13.75 -13.78
C PHE A 59 5.15 12.79 -14.10
N PHE A 60 4.41 13.04 -15.19
CA PHE A 60 3.33 12.13 -15.62
C PHE A 60 3.88 10.78 -16.10
N GLY A 61 5.05 10.75 -16.72
CA GLY A 61 5.73 9.51 -17.11
C GLY A 61 6.04 8.64 -15.90
N LEU A 62 6.50 9.22 -14.78
CA LEU A 62 6.71 8.49 -13.52
C LEU A 62 5.40 7.92 -12.96
N ILE A 63 4.30 8.68 -13.00
CA ILE A 63 2.99 8.19 -12.57
C ILE A 63 2.53 7.01 -13.43
N ILE A 64 2.65 7.12 -14.76
CA ILE A 64 2.28 6.05 -15.68
C ILE A 64 3.13 4.81 -15.44
N ALA A 65 4.44 4.98 -15.23
CA ALA A 65 5.35 3.87 -14.92
C ALA A 65 4.94 3.16 -13.61
N GLN A 66 4.59 3.91 -12.57
CA GLN A 66 4.08 3.35 -11.31
C GLN A 66 2.79 2.56 -11.51
N LEU A 67 1.83 3.11 -12.25
CA LEU A 67 0.58 2.41 -12.57
C LEU A 67 0.85 1.12 -13.34
N ALA A 68 1.73 1.16 -14.35
CA ALA A 68 2.12 -0.02 -15.12
C ALA A 68 2.76 -1.09 -14.21
N LEU A 69 3.64 -0.71 -13.28
CA LEU A 69 4.24 -1.65 -12.33
C LEU A 69 3.19 -2.30 -11.41
N VAL A 70 2.21 -1.55 -10.92
CA VAL A 70 1.10 -2.10 -10.13
C VAL A 70 0.31 -3.11 -10.96
N PHE A 71 -0.05 -2.77 -12.21
CA PHE A 71 -0.78 -3.69 -13.10
C PHE A 71 0.02 -4.94 -13.42
N VAL A 72 1.32 -4.84 -13.67
CA VAL A 72 2.19 -6.00 -13.94
C VAL A 72 2.29 -6.88 -12.70
N LEU A 73 2.56 -6.31 -11.52
CA LEU A 73 2.66 -7.06 -10.26
C LEU A 73 1.35 -7.73 -9.88
N SER A 74 0.21 -7.01 -9.98
CA SER A 74 -1.09 -7.56 -9.59
C SER A 74 -1.68 -8.52 -10.62
N GLY A 75 -1.53 -8.22 -11.91
CA GLY A 75 -2.15 -9.00 -13.00
C GLY A 75 -1.30 -10.17 -13.49
N MET A 76 0.02 -10.10 -13.34
CA MET A 76 0.94 -11.09 -13.92
C MET A 76 1.78 -11.83 -12.87
N VAL A 77 1.45 -11.73 -11.58
CA VAL A 77 2.24 -12.32 -10.49
C VAL A 77 2.52 -13.82 -10.67
N GLN A 78 1.58 -14.56 -11.25
CA GLN A 78 1.76 -16.00 -11.52
C GLN A 78 2.85 -16.28 -12.55
N ARG A 79 3.05 -15.37 -13.52
CA ARG A 79 4.07 -15.49 -14.59
C ARG A 79 5.44 -14.95 -14.18
N LEU A 80 5.51 -14.17 -13.11
CA LEU A 80 6.75 -13.61 -12.61
C LEU A 80 7.52 -14.63 -11.77
N SER A 81 8.85 -14.57 -11.83
CA SER A 81 9.69 -15.23 -10.82
C SER A 81 9.62 -14.44 -9.48
N ALA A 82 9.93 -15.09 -8.37
CA ALA A 82 9.97 -14.44 -7.07
C ALA A 82 10.98 -13.28 -7.02
N GLY A 83 12.12 -13.44 -7.69
CA GLY A 83 13.12 -12.37 -7.84
C GLY A 83 12.58 -11.18 -8.62
N MET A 84 11.93 -11.41 -9.77
CA MET A 84 11.33 -10.35 -10.60
C MET A 84 10.25 -9.59 -9.84
N ALA A 85 9.34 -10.29 -9.14
CA ALA A 85 8.31 -9.65 -8.32
C ALA A 85 8.93 -8.73 -7.26
N THR A 86 9.99 -9.18 -6.59
CA THR A 86 10.71 -8.37 -5.60
C THR A 86 11.33 -7.13 -6.24
N THR A 87 12.04 -7.29 -7.37
CA THR A 87 12.68 -6.16 -8.08
C THR A 87 11.65 -5.13 -8.53
N LEU A 88 10.53 -5.56 -9.11
CA LEU A 88 9.47 -4.65 -9.55
C LEU A 88 8.82 -3.91 -8.37
N PHE A 89 8.62 -4.57 -7.22
CA PHE A 89 8.10 -3.93 -6.01
C PHE A 89 9.09 -2.89 -5.46
N MET A 90 10.38 -3.20 -5.42
CA MET A 90 11.41 -2.24 -4.98
C MET A 90 11.52 -1.05 -5.94
N LEU A 91 11.45 -1.30 -7.25
CA LEU A 91 11.41 -0.24 -8.26
C LEU A 91 10.18 0.65 -8.09
N TYR A 92 8.99 0.05 -7.87
CA TYR A 92 7.77 0.77 -7.58
C TYR A 92 7.91 1.67 -6.33
N SER A 93 8.45 1.12 -5.25
CA SER A 93 8.69 1.85 -3.99
C SER A 93 9.66 3.02 -4.19
N ALA A 94 10.71 2.84 -4.99
CA ALA A 94 11.67 3.90 -5.32
C ALA A 94 11.03 5.01 -6.17
N LEU A 95 10.27 4.65 -7.21
CA LEU A 95 9.56 5.63 -8.05
C LEU A 95 8.51 6.40 -7.24
N THR A 96 7.81 5.74 -6.32
CA THR A 96 6.90 6.39 -5.39
C THR A 96 7.65 7.39 -4.50
N GLY A 97 8.84 7.04 -4.02
CA GLY A 97 9.69 7.97 -3.28
C GLY A 97 10.05 9.21 -4.08
N LEU A 98 10.42 9.07 -5.36
CA LEU A 98 10.69 10.21 -6.24
C LEU A 98 9.48 11.14 -6.38
N THR A 99 8.29 10.60 -6.64
CA THR A 99 7.07 11.42 -6.78
C THR A 99 6.65 12.06 -5.46
N LEU A 100 6.82 11.37 -4.33
CA LEU A 100 6.50 11.88 -2.99
C LEU A 100 7.53 12.86 -2.44
N SER A 101 8.69 13.05 -3.10
CA SER A 101 9.69 14.04 -2.63
C SER A 101 9.13 15.46 -2.53
N SER A 102 8.10 15.80 -3.33
CA SER A 102 7.38 17.08 -3.26
C SER A 102 6.73 17.37 -1.90
N ILE A 103 6.38 16.35 -1.11
CA ILE A 103 5.79 16.57 0.21
C ILE A 103 6.76 17.26 1.17
N PHE A 104 8.07 17.04 1.02
CA PHE A 104 9.11 17.68 1.84
C PHE A 104 9.27 19.17 1.52
N ILE A 105 8.83 19.61 0.35
CA ILE A 105 8.77 21.05 -0.01
C ILE A 105 7.48 21.65 0.53
N ALA A 106 6.36 20.92 0.41
CA ALA A 106 5.03 21.44 0.72
C ALA A 106 4.72 21.45 2.23
N TYR A 107 5.31 20.52 3.00
CA TYR A 107 5.00 20.30 4.42
C TYR A 107 6.26 20.35 5.30
N THR A 108 6.06 20.69 6.58
CA THR A 108 7.16 20.64 7.56
C THR A 108 7.56 19.21 7.89
N TYR A 109 8.83 18.98 8.20
CA TYR A 109 9.34 17.65 8.59
C TYR A 109 8.58 17.07 9.81
N SER A 110 8.26 17.93 10.78
CA SER A 110 7.49 17.51 11.97
C SER A 110 6.09 17.02 11.61
N SER A 111 5.40 17.69 10.66
CA SER A 111 4.09 17.25 10.18
C SER A 111 4.15 15.93 9.42
N ILE A 112 5.17 15.73 8.57
CA ILE A 112 5.38 14.48 7.86
C ILE A 112 5.59 13.35 8.87
N ALA A 113 6.48 13.54 9.86
CA ALA A 113 6.78 12.53 10.87
C ALA A 113 5.56 12.21 11.76
N SER A 114 4.87 13.24 12.29
CA SER A 114 3.69 13.04 13.14
C SER A 114 2.56 12.35 12.38
N THR A 115 2.30 12.77 11.14
CA THR A 115 1.28 12.11 10.29
C THR A 115 1.66 10.65 9.99
N PHE A 116 2.94 10.37 9.76
CA PHE A 116 3.41 8.99 9.54
C PHE A 116 3.12 8.10 10.76
N VAL A 117 3.38 8.61 11.97
CA VAL A 117 3.09 7.89 13.23
C VAL A 117 1.59 7.66 13.40
N VAL A 118 0.76 8.69 13.16
CA VAL A 118 -0.71 8.57 13.24
C VAL A 118 -1.23 7.56 12.20
N THR A 119 -0.72 7.63 10.95
CA THR A 119 -1.06 6.66 9.92
C THR A 119 -0.69 5.25 10.34
N GLY A 120 0.52 5.05 10.89
CA GLY A 120 0.98 3.76 11.39
C GLY A 120 0.09 3.20 12.49
N GLY A 121 -0.37 4.06 13.42
CA GLY A 121 -1.30 3.69 14.47
C GLY A 121 -2.68 3.28 13.94
N MET A 122 -3.26 4.09 13.06
CA MET A 122 -4.55 3.79 12.43
C MET A 122 -4.49 2.52 11.56
N PHE A 123 -3.47 2.41 10.73
CA PHE A 123 -3.22 1.25 9.88
C PHE A 123 -3.03 -0.02 10.72
N GLY A 124 -2.19 0.05 11.78
CA GLY A 124 -1.92 -1.08 12.67
C GLY A 124 -3.20 -1.55 13.39
N ALA A 125 -4.01 -0.63 13.91
CA ALA A 125 -5.28 -0.94 14.57
C ALA A 125 -6.26 -1.64 13.62
N MET A 126 -6.42 -1.09 12.40
CA MET A 126 -7.35 -1.67 11.41
C MET A 126 -6.83 -2.98 10.82
N SER A 127 -5.52 -3.13 10.65
CA SER A 127 -4.90 -4.37 10.26
C SER A 127 -5.08 -5.45 11.33
N LEU A 128 -4.90 -5.12 12.61
CA LEU A 128 -5.18 -6.04 13.71
C LEU A 128 -6.67 -6.44 13.75
N TYR A 129 -7.58 -5.49 13.55
CA TYR A 129 -9.01 -5.78 13.45
C TYR A 129 -9.30 -6.74 12.28
N GLY A 130 -8.79 -6.47 11.07
CA GLY A 130 -8.98 -7.32 9.90
C GLY A 130 -8.43 -8.74 10.10
N TYR A 131 -7.29 -8.86 10.80
CA TYR A 131 -6.68 -10.15 11.11
C TYR A 131 -7.46 -10.96 12.13
N THR A 132 -8.05 -10.30 13.15
CA THR A 132 -8.69 -10.97 14.30
C THR A 132 -10.19 -11.13 14.17
N THR A 133 -10.86 -10.29 13.36
CA THR A 133 -12.31 -10.32 13.22
C THR A 133 -12.82 -11.64 12.68
N LYS A 134 -13.95 -12.10 13.22
CA LYS A 134 -14.68 -13.28 12.74
C LYS A 134 -15.76 -12.92 11.71
N ARG A 135 -16.04 -11.63 11.53
CA ARG A 135 -17.01 -11.16 10.53
C ARG A 135 -16.38 -11.24 9.15
N ASP A 136 -17.14 -11.74 8.18
CA ASP A 136 -16.72 -11.71 6.78
C ASP A 136 -16.83 -10.27 6.23
N LEU A 137 -15.71 -9.71 5.84
CA LEU A 137 -15.62 -8.37 5.26
C LEU A 137 -15.75 -8.35 3.73
N SER A 138 -15.96 -9.49 3.06
CA SER A 138 -15.97 -9.58 1.59
C SER A 138 -17.03 -8.70 0.94
N GLY A 139 -18.24 -8.66 1.50
CA GLY A 139 -19.30 -7.77 1.01
C GLY A 139 -18.96 -6.30 1.16
N PHE A 140 -18.32 -5.94 2.30
CA PHE A 140 -17.86 -4.59 2.56
C PHE A 140 -16.71 -4.19 1.63
N GLY A 141 -15.78 -5.12 1.35
CA GLY A 141 -14.68 -4.94 0.42
C GLY A 141 -15.14 -4.57 -1.00
N SER A 142 -16.21 -5.21 -1.50
CA SER A 142 -16.81 -4.85 -2.79
C SER A 142 -17.33 -3.41 -2.83
N MET A 143 -17.94 -2.94 -1.74
CA MET A 143 -18.40 -1.55 -1.62
C MET A 143 -17.21 -0.58 -1.57
N LEU A 144 -16.18 -0.88 -0.79
CA LEU A 144 -14.97 -0.06 -0.68
C LEU A 144 -14.24 0.05 -2.03
N PHE A 145 -14.15 -1.05 -2.80
CA PHE A 145 -13.55 -1.03 -4.12
C PHE A 145 -14.30 -0.13 -5.10
N LYS A 146 -15.64 -0.16 -5.08
CA LYS A 146 -16.47 0.78 -5.87
C LYS A 146 -16.24 2.23 -5.43
N GLY A 147 -16.13 2.46 -4.11
CA GLY A 147 -15.79 3.76 -3.54
C GLY A 147 -14.40 4.24 -3.98
N LEU A 148 -13.41 3.35 -4.06
CA LEU A 148 -12.07 3.65 -4.55
C LEU A 148 -12.11 4.14 -6.00
N ILE A 149 -12.86 3.46 -6.88
CA ILE A 149 -13.06 3.90 -8.26
C ILE A 149 -13.69 5.30 -8.28
N GLY A 150 -14.71 5.53 -7.44
CA GLY A 150 -15.37 6.83 -7.32
C GLY A 150 -14.39 7.95 -6.90
N ILE A 151 -13.53 7.70 -5.92
CA ILE A 151 -12.49 8.65 -5.47
C ILE A 151 -11.49 8.94 -6.59
N VAL A 152 -11.04 7.92 -7.32
CA VAL A 152 -10.10 8.09 -8.44
C VAL A 152 -10.76 8.97 -9.52
N LEU A 153 -11.99 8.67 -9.94
CA LEU A 153 -12.71 9.45 -10.91
C LEU A 153 -12.95 10.90 -10.45
N ALA A 154 -13.39 11.09 -9.21
CA ALA A 154 -13.56 12.41 -8.62
C ALA A 154 -12.26 13.21 -8.57
N SER A 155 -11.13 12.55 -8.26
CA SER A 155 -9.81 13.17 -8.27
C SER A 155 -9.39 13.60 -9.67
N LEU A 156 -9.62 12.74 -10.67
CA LEU A 156 -9.36 13.08 -12.08
C LEU A 156 -10.21 14.27 -12.53
N VAL A 157 -11.50 14.27 -12.26
CA VAL A 157 -12.41 15.38 -12.57
C VAL A 157 -11.93 16.66 -11.89
N ASN A 158 -11.45 16.56 -10.66
CA ASN A 158 -10.97 17.73 -9.90
C ASN A 158 -9.68 18.35 -10.47
N LEU A 159 -8.92 17.64 -11.31
CA LEU A 159 -7.78 18.24 -12.03
C LEU A 159 -8.22 19.38 -12.96
N TRP A 160 -9.43 19.27 -13.52
CA TRP A 160 -10.00 20.33 -14.37
C TRP A 160 -10.85 21.33 -13.57
N LEU A 161 -11.69 20.84 -12.64
CA LEU A 161 -12.57 21.69 -11.85
C LEU A 161 -11.81 22.55 -10.84
N LYS A 162 -10.67 22.08 -10.33
CA LYS A 162 -9.87 22.74 -9.29
C LYS A 162 -10.70 23.18 -8.08
N SER A 163 -11.75 22.41 -7.77
CA SER A 163 -12.67 22.67 -6.67
C SER A 163 -12.04 22.28 -5.35
N GLU A 164 -11.90 23.23 -4.43
CA GLU A 164 -11.41 22.99 -3.10
C GLU A 164 -12.39 22.13 -2.28
N ALA A 165 -13.69 22.37 -2.41
CA ALA A 165 -14.72 21.56 -1.75
C ALA A 165 -14.65 20.10 -2.18
N LEU A 166 -14.51 19.82 -3.48
CA LEU A 166 -14.35 18.45 -3.99
C LEU A 166 -13.07 17.81 -3.50
N MET A 167 -11.96 18.56 -3.44
CA MET A 167 -10.69 18.08 -2.90
C MET A 167 -10.82 17.64 -1.44
N TRP A 168 -11.50 18.44 -0.61
CA TRP A 168 -11.73 18.11 0.80
C TRP A 168 -12.68 16.92 0.96
N ALA A 169 -13.77 16.87 0.20
CA ALA A 169 -14.69 15.74 0.20
C ALA A 169 -13.97 14.42 -0.13
N VAL A 170 -13.18 14.41 -1.23
CA VAL A 170 -12.35 13.25 -1.62
C VAL A 170 -11.36 12.87 -0.51
N THR A 171 -10.78 13.85 0.17
CA THR A 171 -9.80 13.60 1.24
C THR A 171 -10.46 12.91 2.44
N TYR A 172 -11.57 13.44 2.96
CA TYR A 172 -12.25 12.84 4.12
C TYR A 172 -12.84 11.47 3.82
N ILE A 173 -13.51 11.33 2.67
CA ILE A 173 -14.04 10.04 2.20
C ILE A 173 -12.89 9.05 2.00
N GLY A 174 -11.76 9.51 1.47
CA GLY A 174 -10.56 8.72 1.25
C GLY A 174 -9.99 8.14 2.54
N VAL A 175 -9.92 8.92 3.63
CA VAL A 175 -9.47 8.40 4.93
C VAL A 175 -10.36 7.24 5.38
N VAL A 176 -11.69 7.42 5.38
CA VAL A 176 -12.63 6.37 5.80
C VAL A 176 -12.49 5.12 4.92
N LEU A 177 -12.33 5.34 3.61
CA LEU A 177 -12.19 4.27 2.63
C LEU A 177 -10.91 3.47 2.85
N PHE A 178 -9.74 4.12 2.98
CA PHE A 178 -8.46 3.41 3.15
C PHE A 178 -8.32 2.77 4.53
N VAL A 179 -8.95 3.32 5.57
CA VAL A 179 -9.10 2.67 6.87
C VAL A 179 -9.89 1.36 6.73
N GLY A 180 -11.01 1.39 6.00
CA GLY A 180 -11.81 0.19 5.71
C GLY A 180 -11.07 -0.82 4.82
N LEU A 181 -10.39 -0.36 3.77
CA LEU A 181 -9.58 -1.20 2.88
C LEU A 181 -8.47 -1.92 3.63
N THR A 182 -7.77 -1.25 4.54
CA THR A 182 -6.74 -1.86 5.39
C THR A 182 -7.27 -3.08 6.14
N ALA A 183 -8.46 -2.99 6.75
CA ALA A 183 -9.06 -4.13 7.44
C ALA A 183 -9.46 -5.25 6.49
N TYR A 184 -10.13 -4.90 5.39
CA TYR A 184 -10.57 -5.85 4.38
C TYR A 184 -9.40 -6.58 3.73
N ASP A 185 -8.38 -5.83 3.28
CA ASP A 185 -7.23 -6.41 2.59
C ASP A 185 -6.38 -7.26 3.54
N THR A 186 -6.25 -6.87 4.81
CA THR A 186 -5.61 -7.72 5.82
C THR A 186 -6.37 -9.04 6.00
N GLN A 187 -7.70 -9.02 6.09
CA GLN A 187 -8.49 -10.26 6.17
C GLN A 187 -8.35 -11.11 4.91
N LYS A 188 -8.40 -10.49 3.74
CA LYS A 188 -8.19 -11.17 2.46
C LYS A 188 -6.82 -11.84 2.38
N LEU A 189 -5.76 -11.16 2.81
CA LEU A 189 -4.41 -11.72 2.85
C LEU A 189 -4.29 -12.86 3.85
N LYS A 190 -4.94 -12.76 5.02
CA LYS A 190 -5.03 -13.88 5.97
C LYS A 190 -5.65 -15.11 5.30
N ASN A 191 -6.80 -14.95 4.63
CA ASN A 191 -7.48 -16.06 3.94
C ASN A 191 -6.62 -16.66 2.82
N ILE A 192 -5.85 -15.86 2.10
CA ILE A 192 -4.87 -16.31 1.11
C ILE A 192 -3.76 -17.12 1.82
N GLY A 193 -3.21 -16.59 2.92
CA GLY A 193 -2.14 -17.23 3.68
C GLY A 193 -2.52 -18.58 4.27
N GLU A 194 -3.80 -18.79 4.59
CA GLU A 194 -4.32 -20.11 5.04
C GLU A 194 -4.32 -21.18 3.92
N GLN A 195 -4.26 -20.76 2.66
CA GLN A 195 -4.31 -21.63 1.48
C GLN A 195 -2.96 -21.83 0.80
N ILE A 196 -1.96 -21.00 1.10
CA ILE A 196 -0.63 -21.07 0.47
C ILE A 196 0.17 -22.25 1.03
N ASP A 197 0.72 -23.05 0.15
CA ASP A 197 1.75 -24.03 0.54
C ASP A 197 3.07 -23.32 0.85
N THR A 198 3.39 -23.21 2.12
CA THR A 198 4.61 -22.56 2.61
C THR A 198 5.89 -23.34 2.34
N ARG A 199 5.80 -24.59 1.82
CA ARG A 199 6.96 -25.39 1.41
C ARG A 199 7.54 -24.90 0.10
N ASP A 200 6.71 -24.32 -0.78
CA ASP A 200 7.18 -23.65 -1.97
C ASP A 200 7.59 -22.19 -1.63
N SER A 201 8.87 -22.02 -1.33
CA SER A 201 9.43 -20.72 -0.97
C SER A 201 9.30 -19.66 -2.07
N ALA A 202 9.29 -20.07 -3.34
CA ALA A 202 9.15 -19.15 -4.47
C ALA A 202 7.71 -18.64 -4.58
N THR A 203 6.72 -19.50 -4.45
CA THR A 203 5.31 -19.12 -4.42
C THR A 203 4.99 -18.29 -3.19
N LEU A 204 5.44 -18.70 -2.01
CA LEU A 204 5.28 -17.93 -0.77
C LEU A 204 5.81 -16.49 -0.94
N ARG A 205 7.03 -16.32 -1.48
CA ARG A 205 7.64 -15.00 -1.69
C ARG A 205 6.84 -14.16 -2.70
N LYS A 206 6.38 -14.71 -3.82
CA LYS A 206 5.58 -13.99 -4.81
C LYS A 206 4.29 -13.44 -4.21
N TYR A 207 3.54 -14.27 -3.50
CA TYR A 207 2.30 -13.84 -2.87
C TYR A 207 2.53 -12.88 -1.69
N SER A 208 3.64 -13.04 -0.97
CA SER A 208 4.03 -12.07 0.08
C SER A 208 4.37 -10.70 -0.50
N ILE A 209 5.03 -10.63 -1.65
CA ILE A 209 5.30 -9.35 -2.35
C ILE A 209 4.00 -8.72 -2.84
N LEU A 210 3.08 -9.51 -3.40
CA LEU A 210 1.77 -9.00 -3.84
C LEU A 210 0.96 -8.47 -2.66
N GLY A 211 0.94 -9.21 -1.55
CA GLY A 211 0.29 -8.77 -0.31
C GLY A 211 0.94 -7.50 0.26
N ALA A 212 2.27 -7.42 0.23
CA ALA A 212 3.01 -6.24 0.64
C ALA A 212 2.66 -5.01 -0.23
N LEU A 213 2.55 -5.17 -1.55
CA LEU A 213 2.12 -4.11 -2.45
C LEU A 213 0.72 -3.60 -2.09
N THR A 214 -0.23 -4.52 -1.84
CA THR A 214 -1.60 -4.15 -1.48
C THR A 214 -1.63 -3.29 -0.20
N LEU A 215 -1.03 -3.77 0.88
CA LEU A 215 -1.00 -3.03 2.15
C LEU A 215 -0.15 -1.74 2.06
N TYR A 216 0.89 -1.75 1.26
CA TYR A 216 1.70 -0.56 0.99
C TYR A 216 0.86 0.53 0.31
N LEU A 217 0.04 0.18 -0.68
CA LEU A 217 -0.87 1.12 -1.35
C LEU A 217 -1.89 1.71 -0.38
N ASP A 218 -2.49 0.89 0.48
CA ASP A 218 -3.41 1.37 1.50
C ASP A 218 -2.73 2.35 2.45
N PHE A 219 -1.53 2.01 2.93
CA PHE A 219 -0.76 2.86 3.83
C PHE A 219 -0.39 4.20 3.21
N ILE A 220 0.18 4.20 2.00
CA ILE A 220 0.61 5.45 1.33
C ILE A 220 -0.58 6.35 1.03
N ASN A 221 -1.70 5.80 0.56
CA ASN A 221 -2.88 6.59 0.29
C ASN A 221 -3.49 7.17 1.59
N LEU A 222 -3.59 6.37 2.65
CA LEU A 222 -4.05 6.83 3.96
C LEU A 222 -3.12 7.95 4.50
N PHE A 223 -1.80 7.76 4.40
CA PHE A 223 -0.80 8.75 4.79
C PHE A 223 -0.99 10.08 4.04
N LEU A 224 -1.16 10.04 2.72
CA LEU A 224 -1.33 11.24 1.91
C LEU A 224 -2.63 11.99 2.24
N MET A 225 -3.72 11.25 2.49
CA MET A 225 -4.99 11.85 2.91
C MET A 225 -4.86 12.50 4.29
N LEU A 226 -4.25 11.81 5.25
CA LEU A 226 -4.01 12.35 6.59
C LEU A 226 -3.02 13.52 6.57
N LEU A 227 -1.96 13.47 5.75
CA LEU A 227 -1.02 14.58 5.61
C LEU A 227 -1.69 15.83 5.05
N ARG A 228 -2.68 15.68 4.17
CA ARG A 228 -3.46 16.82 3.67
C ARG A 228 -4.33 17.45 4.76
N ILE A 229 -4.84 16.64 5.71
CA ILE A 229 -5.70 17.11 6.83
C ILE A 229 -4.86 17.71 7.96
N MET A 230 -3.80 17.02 8.36
CA MET A 230 -3.04 17.34 9.57
C MET A 230 -1.76 18.12 9.32
N GLY A 231 -1.28 18.14 8.06
CA GLY A 231 0.02 18.68 7.71
C GLY A 231 0.04 20.20 7.71
N ASN A 232 0.99 20.80 8.43
CA ASN A 232 1.28 22.22 8.33
C ASN A 232 2.09 22.48 7.06
N ARG A 233 1.51 23.25 6.15
CA ARG A 233 2.18 23.68 4.92
C ARG A 233 3.23 24.75 5.24
N ARG A 234 4.34 24.71 4.51
CA ARG A 234 5.39 25.74 4.56
C ARG A 234 4.97 26.98 3.77
#